data_eaef52f9c0cd44d64c3108bacfd67ddf
#
_entry.id   eaef52f9c0cd44d64c3108bacfd67ddf
#
_cell.length_a   1.000
_cell.length_b   1.000
_cell.length_c   1.000
_cell.angle_alpha   90.00
_cell.angle_beta   90.00
_cell.angle_gamma   90.00
#
_symmetry.space_group_name_H-M   'P 1'
#
loop_
_entity.id
_entity.type
_entity.pdbx_description
1 polymer ?
#
loop_
_entity_poly.entity_id
_entity_poly.type
_entity_poly.pdbx_seq_one_letter_code
_entity_poly.pdbx_strand_id
1 'polypeptide(L)'
;MSVFDPSRRQLLARSGALFGAAALAASLPGSALLATPAYAASSHSKTPTGEEIRKAYRRFQANRARVLTGRPSPNGWEMEKVADGGGAIWSRPVPGTPLEGVTVRIGAPETVLVHVIRRFHYEIDELRKGDVIGWRGPGTVRKGLPEGNQASGTAVRIRPGHYPPGVKGGFFPQQEVVIRDILAELDGVVRWGGDDRKPDESLFYVAVHPGDRRLAEVVARLDRWRETPGSGAGAPVDVLAPGRRKAATSLARSQRAAA
;
A
#
# COMPACT_ATOMS: atom_id res chain seq x y z
N MET A 1 7.77 28.39 29.51
CA MET A 1 8.53 27.15 29.76
C MET A 1 8.07 26.15 28.68
N SER A 2 8.90 25.98 27.67
CA SER A 2 8.59 25.14 26.50
C SER A 2 9.27 23.79 26.71
N VAL A 3 8.47 22.72 26.74
CA VAL A 3 8.99 21.35 26.85
C VAL A 3 9.19 20.83 25.43
N PHE A 4 10.46 20.69 25.02
CA PHE A 4 10.87 20.03 23.78
C PHE A 4 10.76 18.51 23.95
N ASP A 5 9.98 17.84 23.09
CA ASP A 5 9.91 16.38 23.01
C ASP A 5 10.85 15.87 21.88
N PRO A 6 11.95 15.16 22.20
CA PRO A 6 12.95 14.72 21.22
C PRO A 6 12.72 13.33 20.61
N SER A 7 11.55 12.70 20.78
CA SER A 7 11.42 11.24 20.60
C SER A 7 11.19 10.74 19.16
N ARG A 8 10.88 11.60 18.18
CA ARG A 8 10.53 11.12 16.81
C ARG A 8 11.69 10.94 15.83
N ARG A 9 12.86 11.52 16.10
CA ARG A 9 14.03 11.41 15.20
C ARG A 9 14.96 10.21 15.49
N GLN A 10 14.86 9.59 16.64
CA GLN A 10 15.75 8.48 17.02
C GLN A 10 15.24 7.10 16.61
N LEU A 11 13.97 6.94 16.23
CA LEU A 11 13.39 5.65 15.82
C LEU A 11 13.69 5.26 14.35
N LEU A 12 14.04 6.22 13.49
CA LEU A 12 14.37 5.94 12.09
C LEU A 12 15.82 5.51 11.85
N ALA A 13 16.70 5.63 12.84
CA ALA A 13 18.12 5.28 12.71
C ALA A 13 18.45 3.81 13.02
N ARG A 14 17.49 2.98 13.40
CA ARG A 14 17.75 1.59 13.85
C ARG A 14 17.29 0.47 12.91
N SER A 15 16.78 0.80 11.72
CA SER A 15 16.24 -0.22 10.79
C SER A 15 17.06 -0.46 9.51
N GLY A 16 18.26 0.09 9.41
CA GLY A 16 19.04 0.07 8.18
C GLY A 16 20.43 -0.53 8.30
N ALA A 17 20.56 -1.79 8.64
CA ALA A 17 21.87 -2.47 8.50
C ALA A 17 21.73 -3.99 8.49
N LEU A 18 21.42 -4.56 7.34
CA LEU A 18 21.72 -5.96 6.99
C LEU A 18 21.66 -6.17 5.48
N PHE A 19 22.65 -5.66 4.73
CA PHE A 19 23.11 -6.27 3.48
C PHE A 19 24.58 -5.91 3.30
N GLY A 20 25.46 -6.91 3.45
CA GLY A 20 26.87 -6.81 3.19
C GLY A 20 27.12 -6.74 1.68
N ALA A 21 27.81 -5.69 1.23
CA ALA A 21 28.40 -5.61 -0.10
C ALA A 21 29.89 -5.89 0.00
N ALA A 22 30.35 -6.93 -0.67
CA ALA A 22 31.78 -7.19 -0.89
C ALA A 22 32.30 -6.16 -1.90
N ALA A 23 33.20 -5.29 -1.48
CA ALA A 23 33.90 -4.36 -2.35
C ALA A 23 35.20 -4.98 -2.88
N LEU A 24 35.28 -5.13 -4.19
CA LEU A 24 36.57 -5.41 -4.89
C LEU A 24 37.32 -4.08 -5.05
N ALA A 25 38.51 -4.02 -4.44
CA ALA A 25 39.40 -2.89 -4.57
C ALA A 25 40.19 -3.00 -5.89
N ALA A 26 40.04 -2.01 -6.77
CA ALA A 26 40.94 -1.75 -7.87
C ALA A 26 41.79 -0.51 -7.54
N SER A 27 43.09 -0.68 -7.48
CA SER A 27 44.11 0.34 -7.20
C SER A 27 44.39 1.21 -8.43
N LEU A 28 44.36 2.54 -8.27
CA LEU A 28 45.03 3.50 -9.15
C LEU A 28 45.77 4.54 -8.28
N PRO A 29 46.95 4.97 -8.67
CA PRO A 29 47.80 5.86 -7.89
C PRO A 29 47.60 7.34 -8.27
N GLY A 30 47.69 8.20 -7.28
CA GLY A 30 48.05 9.61 -7.49
C GLY A 30 47.12 10.66 -6.89
N SER A 31 47.62 11.32 -5.87
CA SER A 31 47.46 12.72 -5.50
C SER A 31 46.46 13.15 -4.45
N ALA A 32 47.05 13.73 -3.42
CA ALA A 32 46.60 14.84 -2.56
C ALA A 32 45.60 14.56 -1.44
N LEU A 33 46.19 14.52 -0.28
CA LEU A 33 45.65 14.66 1.08
C LEU A 33 44.71 15.85 1.24
N LEU A 34 43.45 15.57 1.49
CA LEU A 34 42.58 16.38 2.36
C LEU A 34 42.08 15.46 3.47
N ALA A 35 42.63 15.67 4.65
CA ALA A 35 42.24 14.96 5.85
C ALA A 35 40.83 15.39 6.26
N THR A 36 39.84 14.57 5.92
CA THR A 36 38.53 14.62 6.60
C THR A 36 38.68 13.88 7.93
N PRO A 37 38.19 14.43 9.06
CA PRO A 37 38.23 13.71 10.32
C PRO A 37 37.34 12.45 10.19
N ALA A 38 38.02 11.30 10.22
CA ALA A 38 37.33 10.03 10.33
C ALA A 38 36.59 9.98 11.67
N TYR A 39 35.29 10.17 11.66
CA TYR A 39 34.46 9.70 12.75
C TYR A 39 34.53 8.18 12.75
N ALA A 40 35.45 7.65 13.55
CA ALA A 40 35.50 6.25 13.86
C ALA A 40 34.24 5.90 14.66
N ALA A 41 33.18 5.52 13.96
CA ALA A 41 32.07 4.80 14.57
C ALA A 41 32.60 3.42 14.97
N SER A 42 33.00 3.29 16.23
CA SER A 42 33.32 1.99 16.85
C SER A 42 32.01 1.20 17.00
N SER A 43 31.47 0.73 15.91
CA SER A 43 30.47 -0.34 15.96
C SER A 43 31.24 -1.66 16.10
N HIS A 44 31.46 -2.08 17.32
CA HIS A 44 31.76 -3.47 17.63
C HIS A 44 30.49 -4.27 17.30
N SER A 45 30.24 -4.54 16.04
CA SER A 45 29.25 -5.53 15.61
C SER A 45 29.81 -6.90 15.99
N LYS A 46 29.57 -7.33 17.23
CA LYS A 46 29.82 -8.72 17.61
C LYS A 46 29.05 -9.59 16.64
N THR A 47 29.75 -10.44 15.91
CA THR A 47 29.12 -11.48 15.10
C THR A 47 28.19 -12.27 16.03
N PRO A 48 26.88 -12.36 15.74
CA PRO A 48 25.93 -13.02 16.61
C PRO A 48 26.32 -14.49 16.80
N THR A 49 26.26 -14.96 18.02
CA THR A 49 26.54 -16.37 18.34
C THR A 49 25.47 -17.27 17.76
N GLY A 50 25.79 -18.55 17.53
CA GLY A 50 24.82 -19.52 17.05
C GLY A 50 23.59 -19.66 17.97
N GLU A 51 23.72 -19.36 19.26
CA GLU A 51 22.60 -19.35 20.20
C GLU A 51 21.71 -18.12 20.04
N GLU A 52 22.30 -16.95 19.85
CA GLU A 52 21.57 -15.71 19.56
C GLU A 52 20.78 -15.81 18.25
N ILE A 53 21.38 -16.42 17.22
CA ILE A 53 20.70 -16.69 15.93
C ILE A 53 19.51 -17.64 16.16
N ARG A 54 19.70 -18.74 16.90
CA ARG A 54 18.59 -19.68 17.23
C ARG A 54 17.50 -19.02 18.03
N LYS A 55 17.84 -18.16 18.98
CA LYS A 55 16.87 -17.40 19.79
C LYS A 55 16.10 -16.40 18.94
N ALA A 56 16.78 -15.67 18.06
CA ALA A 56 16.15 -14.75 17.11
C ALA A 56 15.21 -15.50 16.16
N TYR A 57 15.61 -16.64 15.63
CA TYR A 57 14.79 -17.47 14.75
C TYR A 57 13.53 -17.99 15.47
N ARG A 58 13.64 -18.49 16.71
CA ARG A 58 12.47 -18.90 17.51
C ARG A 58 11.51 -17.74 17.74
N ARG A 59 12.01 -16.55 18.07
CA ARG A 59 11.18 -15.33 18.20
C ARG A 59 10.48 -14.96 16.89
N PHE A 60 11.18 -15.05 15.78
CA PHE A 60 10.62 -14.80 14.45
C PHE A 60 9.49 -15.80 14.14
N GLN A 61 9.71 -17.10 14.37
CA GLN A 61 8.70 -18.13 14.17
C GLN A 61 7.47 -17.92 15.08
N ALA A 62 7.68 -17.61 16.35
CA ALA A 62 6.59 -17.30 17.28
C ALA A 62 5.79 -16.07 16.84
N ASN A 63 6.46 -15.02 16.39
CA ASN A 63 5.78 -13.82 15.86
C ASN A 63 4.98 -14.15 14.61
N ARG A 64 5.53 -14.90 13.66
CA ARG A 64 4.79 -15.36 12.48
C ARG A 64 3.53 -16.13 12.87
N ALA A 65 3.62 -17.09 13.78
CA ALA A 65 2.47 -17.86 14.22
C ALA A 65 1.40 -17.00 14.90
N ARG A 66 1.81 -15.94 15.61
CA ARG A 66 0.91 -14.97 16.24
C ARG A 66 0.20 -14.09 15.22
N VAL A 67 0.91 -13.65 14.18
CA VAL A 67 0.44 -12.65 13.22
C VAL A 67 -0.26 -13.29 12.02
N LEU A 68 0.35 -14.30 11.40
CA LEU A 68 -0.14 -14.88 10.16
C LEU A 68 -1.26 -15.91 10.41
N THR A 69 -2.20 -15.97 9.47
CA THR A 69 -3.26 -16.98 9.50
C THR A 69 -2.84 -18.32 8.88
N GLY A 70 -1.82 -18.34 8.01
CA GLY A 70 -1.49 -19.45 7.15
C GLY A 70 -2.49 -19.68 6.02
N ARG A 71 -3.35 -18.69 5.73
CA ARG A 71 -4.40 -18.78 4.69
C ARG A 71 -4.39 -17.52 3.83
N PRO A 72 -4.43 -17.64 2.50
CA PRO A 72 -4.55 -16.51 1.61
C PRO A 72 -5.98 -15.94 1.58
N SER A 73 -6.09 -14.67 1.28
CA SER A 73 -7.32 -14.00 0.86
C SER A 73 -7.69 -14.37 -0.58
N PRO A 74 -8.89 -13.99 -1.08
CA PRO A 74 -9.33 -14.35 -2.42
C PRO A 74 -8.36 -13.99 -3.55
N ASN A 75 -7.57 -12.92 -3.39
CA ASN A 75 -6.54 -12.49 -4.34
C ASN A 75 -5.15 -13.11 -4.09
N GLY A 76 -5.05 -14.14 -3.22
CA GLY A 76 -3.82 -14.90 -3.00
C GLY A 76 -2.84 -14.29 -1.99
N TRP A 77 -3.15 -13.14 -1.39
CA TRP A 77 -2.29 -12.51 -0.38
C TRP A 77 -2.54 -13.11 1.01
N GLU A 78 -1.45 -13.34 1.76
CA GLU A 78 -1.53 -13.88 3.13
C GLU A 78 -2.35 -12.96 4.05
N MET A 79 -3.32 -13.53 4.76
CA MET A 79 -4.12 -12.82 5.75
C MET A 79 -3.40 -12.74 7.09
N GLU A 80 -3.64 -11.65 7.83
CA GLU A 80 -3.07 -11.46 9.17
C GLU A 80 -4.16 -11.37 10.23
N LYS A 81 -3.89 -11.96 11.39
CA LYS A 81 -4.80 -11.98 12.56
C LYS A 81 -4.85 -10.64 13.26
N VAL A 82 -3.79 -9.84 13.12
CA VAL A 82 -3.59 -8.56 13.81
C VAL A 82 -2.82 -7.61 12.92
N ALA A 83 -3.28 -6.38 12.81
CA ALA A 83 -2.53 -5.29 12.20
C ALA A 83 -1.61 -4.62 13.23
N ASP A 84 -0.59 -3.87 12.75
CA ASP A 84 0.41 -3.18 13.57
C ASP A 84 1.14 -4.10 14.56
N GLY A 85 1.16 -5.40 14.25
CA GLY A 85 1.63 -6.46 15.14
C GLY A 85 2.98 -7.08 14.74
N GLY A 86 3.73 -6.45 13.84
CA GLY A 86 5.01 -6.98 13.35
C GLY A 86 4.87 -7.90 12.13
N GLY A 87 3.72 -7.87 11.44
CA GLY A 87 3.50 -8.43 10.11
C GLY A 87 3.74 -7.39 9.01
N ALA A 88 3.05 -7.55 7.91
CA ALA A 88 3.11 -6.65 6.77
C ALA A 88 1.92 -5.66 6.71
N ILE A 89 0.95 -5.73 7.62
CA ILE A 89 -0.21 -4.85 7.65
C ILE A 89 -0.01 -3.79 8.74
N TRP A 90 -0.02 -2.52 8.32
CA TRP A 90 0.27 -1.38 9.17
C TRP A 90 -0.64 -0.21 8.88
N SER A 91 -0.87 0.63 9.88
CA SER A 91 -1.52 1.93 9.71
C SER A 91 -0.56 2.87 8.98
N ARG A 92 -1.01 3.35 7.81
CA ARG A 92 -0.20 4.15 6.89
C ARG A 92 -0.84 5.52 6.66
N PRO A 93 -0.05 6.59 6.58
CA PRO A 93 -0.58 7.92 6.28
C PRO A 93 -1.17 7.98 4.88
N VAL A 94 -2.17 8.82 4.68
CA VAL A 94 -2.72 9.18 3.37
C VAL A 94 -2.45 10.68 3.15
N PRO A 95 -1.28 11.02 2.58
CA PRO A 95 -0.84 12.41 2.44
C PRO A 95 -1.81 13.26 1.62
N GLY A 96 -2.03 14.50 2.09
CA GLY A 96 -2.93 15.45 1.42
C GLY A 96 -4.42 15.19 1.67
N THR A 97 -4.75 14.39 2.66
CA THR A 97 -6.13 14.18 3.13
C THR A 97 -6.22 14.42 4.65
N PRO A 98 -7.41 14.68 5.20
CA PRO A 98 -7.61 14.82 6.65
C PRO A 98 -7.69 13.48 7.39
N LEU A 99 -7.44 12.36 6.70
CA LEU A 99 -7.47 11.02 7.29
C LEU A 99 -6.31 10.83 8.27
N GLU A 100 -6.57 10.23 9.42
CA GLU A 100 -5.52 9.87 10.38
C GLU A 100 -4.58 8.78 9.84
N GLY A 101 -5.04 8.04 8.84
CA GLY A 101 -4.32 6.95 8.18
C GLY A 101 -5.27 5.86 7.72
N VAL A 102 -4.72 4.88 7.04
CA VAL A 102 -5.42 3.68 6.60
C VAL A 102 -4.58 2.45 6.92
N THR A 103 -5.20 1.41 7.47
CA THR A 103 -4.51 0.16 7.80
C THR A 103 -4.50 -0.75 6.59
N VAL A 104 -3.33 -0.90 5.96
CA VAL A 104 -3.15 -1.67 4.72
C VAL A 104 -1.83 -2.44 4.74
N ARG A 105 -1.67 -3.37 3.81
CA ARG A 105 -0.40 -4.06 3.58
C ARG A 105 0.62 -3.11 2.98
N ILE A 106 1.79 -2.99 3.63
CA ILE A 106 2.91 -2.15 3.18
C ILE A 106 3.45 -2.59 1.81
N GLY A 107 4.08 -1.64 1.11
CA GLY A 107 4.66 -1.83 -0.21
C GLY A 107 3.65 -1.65 -1.34
N ALA A 108 3.67 -2.54 -2.34
CA ALA A 108 2.87 -2.39 -3.55
C ALA A 108 1.36 -2.18 -3.31
N PRO A 109 0.68 -2.96 -2.43
CA PRO A 109 -0.72 -2.71 -2.11
C PRO A 109 -0.99 -1.34 -1.49
N GLU A 110 -0.14 -0.89 -0.55
CA GLU A 110 -0.23 0.45 0.03
C GLU A 110 -0.16 1.52 -1.06
N THR A 111 0.83 1.42 -1.95
CA THR A 111 1.05 2.41 -3.01
C THR A 111 -0.19 2.61 -3.87
N VAL A 112 -0.79 1.52 -4.36
CA VAL A 112 -1.97 1.63 -5.25
C VAL A 112 -3.24 1.99 -4.49
N LEU A 113 -3.46 1.50 -3.26
CA LEU A 113 -4.66 1.80 -2.49
C LEU A 113 -4.65 3.25 -1.96
N VAL A 114 -3.50 3.74 -1.50
CA VAL A 114 -3.35 5.15 -1.11
C VAL A 114 -3.58 6.07 -2.32
N HIS A 115 -3.12 5.69 -3.51
CA HIS A 115 -3.40 6.44 -4.74
C HIS A 115 -4.91 6.50 -5.04
N VAL A 116 -5.63 5.36 -4.95
CA VAL A 116 -7.10 5.32 -5.10
C VAL A 116 -7.79 6.26 -4.10
N ILE A 117 -7.43 6.16 -2.80
CA ILE A 117 -8.03 6.99 -1.74
C ILE A 117 -7.80 8.49 -2.01
N ARG A 118 -6.58 8.87 -2.41
CA ARG A 118 -6.25 10.27 -2.71
C ARG A 118 -7.00 10.78 -3.94
N ARG A 119 -7.07 10.01 -5.03
CA ARG A 119 -7.85 10.39 -6.21
C ARG A 119 -9.35 10.49 -5.88
N PHE A 120 -9.87 9.56 -5.09
CA PHE A 120 -11.25 9.64 -4.59
C PHE A 120 -11.49 10.96 -3.84
N HIS A 121 -10.60 11.29 -2.90
CA HIS A 121 -10.68 12.50 -2.08
C HIS A 121 -10.69 13.79 -2.91
N TYR A 122 -9.83 13.88 -3.93
CA TYR A 122 -9.68 15.10 -4.72
C TYR A 122 -10.71 15.24 -5.84
N GLU A 123 -11.23 14.14 -6.37
CA GLU A 123 -11.96 14.17 -7.64
C GLU A 123 -13.41 13.65 -7.51
N ILE A 124 -13.76 12.94 -6.44
CA ILE A 124 -15.10 12.37 -6.25
C ILE A 124 -15.79 13.02 -5.07
N ASP A 125 -15.20 12.94 -3.87
CA ASP A 125 -15.80 13.50 -2.66
C ASP A 125 -14.76 13.63 -1.54
N GLU A 126 -14.81 14.73 -0.79
CA GLU A 126 -13.90 14.99 0.32
C GLU A 126 -14.07 13.95 1.43
N LEU A 127 -12.98 13.25 1.73
CA LEU A 127 -12.96 12.24 2.78
C LEU A 127 -12.67 12.86 4.14
N ARG A 128 -13.31 12.31 5.17
CA ARG A 128 -13.18 12.72 6.57
C ARG A 128 -12.74 11.53 7.42
N LYS A 129 -12.35 11.81 8.64
CA LYS A 129 -12.03 10.77 9.63
C LYS A 129 -13.16 9.71 9.70
N GLY A 130 -12.79 8.43 9.58
CA GLY A 130 -13.71 7.31 9.60
C GLY A 130 -14.31 6.92 8.25
N ASP A 131 -14.14 7.73 7.19
CA ASP A 131 -14.67 7.44 5.86
C ASP A 131 -13.94 6.28 5.16
N VAL A 132 -12.73 5.93 5.60
CA VAL A 132 -11.96 4.85 4.99
C VAL A 132 -11.69 3.73 5.99
N ILE A 133 -12.06 2.51 5.60
CA ILE A 133 -11.82 1.30 6.38
C ILE A 133 -10.88 0.39 5.58
N GLY A 134 -9.66 0.23 6.06
CA GLY A 134 -8.68 -0.68 5.49
C GLY A 134 -8.83 -2.11 6.00
N TRP A 135 -7.79 -2.63 6.63
CA TRP A 135 -7.75 -3.97 7.17
C TRP A 135 -8.90 -4.27 8.15
N ARG A 136 -9.40 -5.49 8.06
CA ARG A 136 -10.36 -6.07 9.00
C ARG A 136 -9.92 -7.48 9.36
N GLY A 137 -10.06 -7.84 10.63
CA GLY A 137 -9.70 -9.17 11.10
C GLY A 137 -10.37 -10.30 10.31
N PRO A 138 -9.71 -11.42 10.07
CA PRO A 138 -10.22 -12.53 9.24
C PRO A 138 -11.58 -13.10 9.69
N GLY A 139 -11.91 -12.94 10.97
CA GLY A 139 -13.22 -13.35 11.53
C GLY A 139 -14.37 -12.38 11.25
N THR A 140 -14.08 -11.17 10.74
CA THR A 140 -15.06 -10.10 10.53
C THR A 140 -15.40 -9.85 9.05
N VAL A 141 -14.76 -10.57 8.13
CA VAL A 141 -14.98 -10.50 6.69
C VAL A 141 -15.70 -11.76 6.19
N ARG A 142 -16.54 -11.62 5.17
CA ARG A 142 -17.25 -12.76 4.59
C ARG A 142 -16.31 -13.56 3.70
N LYS A 143 -16.24 -14.88 3.95
CA LYS A 143 -15.39 -15.79 3.17
C LYS A 143 -15.87 -15.87 1.71
N GLY A 144 -14.89 -15.96 0.79
CA GLY A 144 -15.18 -16.13 -0.64
C GLY A 144 -15.70 -14.90 -1.36
N LEU A 145 -15.86 -13.77 -0.66
CA LEU A 145 -16.21 -12.49 -1.28
C LEU A 145 -14.98 -11.58 -1.37
N PRO A 146 -14.96 -10.63 -2.33
CA PRO A 146 -13.85 -9.69 -2.51
C PRO A 146 -13.50 -8.89 -1.25
N GLU A 147 -14.46 -8.64 -0.35
CA GLU A 147 -14.19 -8.00 0.95
C GLU A 147 -13.19 -8.79 1.82
N GLY A 148 -13.06 -10.10 1.58
CA GLY A 148 -12.06 -10.95 2.25
C GLY A 148 -10.63 -10.46 2.05
N ASN A 149 -10.37 -9.67 1.01
CA ASN A 149 -9.09 -9.04 0.75
C ASN A 149 -8.73 -7.95 1.79
N GLN A 150 -9.70 -7.45 2.56
CA GLN A 150 -9.39 -6.58 3.70
C GLN A 150 -8.56 -7.32 4.76
N ALA A 151 -8.76 -8.63 4.96
CA ALA A 151 -8.02 -9.41 5.94
C ALA A 151 -6.53 -9.61 5.58
N SER A 152 -6.15 -9.42 4.32
CA SER A 152 -4.76 -9.36 3.87
C SER A 152 -4.21 -7.93 3.74
N GLY A 153 -5.03 -6.91 4.07
CA GLY A 153 -4.66 -5.50 3.92
C GLY A 153 -4.56 -5.05 2.47
N THR A 154 -5.20 -5.77 1.54
CA THR A 154 -5.14 -5.49 0.09
C THR A 154 -6.47 -4.99 -0.47
N ALA A 155 -7.34 -4.50 0.41
CA ALA A 155 -8.60 -3.84 0.06
C ALA A 155 -8.93 -2.73 1.04
N VAL A 156 -9.66 -1.73 0.55
CA VAL A 156 -10.22 -0.62 1.35
C VAL A 156 -11.68 -0.43 1.02
N ARG A 157 -12.47 -0.01 1.99
CA ARG A 157 -13.80 0.55 1.79
C ARG A 157 -13.76 2.04 1.99
N ILE A 158 -14.33 2.77 1.04
CA ILE A 158 -14.42 4.24 1.08
C ILE A 158 -15.89 4.61 1.27
N ARG A 159 -16.21 5.33 2.34
CA ARG A 159 -17.55 5.77 2.75
C ARG A 159 -18.60 4.64 2.77
N PRO A 160 -18.34 3.51 3.46
CA PRO A 160 -19.27 2.38 3.48
C PRO A 160 -20.64 2.72 4.07
N GLY A 161 -20.75 3.78 4.86
CA GLY A 161 -22.02 4.31 5.35
C GLY A 161 -22.88 4.98 4.26
N HIS A 162 -22.26 5.44 3.15
CA HIS A 162 -22.96 6.04 2.01
C HIS A 162 -23.20 5.02 0.89
N TYR A 163 -22.30 4.04 0.76
CA TYR A 163 -22.35 3.00 -0.27
C TYR A 163 -22.44 1.62 0.38
N PRO A 164 -23.62 1.23 0.91
CA PRO A 164 -23.77 -0.04 1.62
C PRO A 164 -23.64 -1.24 0.68
N PRO A 165 -23.06 -2.35 1.15
CA PRO A 165 -22.93 -3.58 0.36
C PRO A 165 -24.29 -4.11 -0.13
N GLY A 166 -24.34 -4.55 -1.37
CA GLY A 166 -25.55 -5.10 -2.02
C GLY A 166 -26.39 -4.05 -2.75
N VAL A 167 -26.05 -2.77 -2.63
CA VAL A 167 -26.76 -1.67 -3.31
C VAL A 167 -25.90 -1.14 -4.46
N LYS A 168 -26.55 -0.76 -5.57
CA LYS A 168 -25.92 -0.11 -6.73
C LYS A 168 -26.52 1.25 -7.01
N GLY A 169 -25.77 2.12 -7.68
CA GLY A 169 -26.23 3.43 -8.14
C GLY A 169 -26.09 4.51 -7.08
N GLY A 170 -25.22 4.33 -6.11
CA GLY A 170 -24.87 5.35 -5.11
C GLY A 170 -24.02 6.49 -5.68
N PHE A 171 -23.26 6.23 -6.75
CA PHE A 171 -22.45 7.24 -7.43
C PHE A 171 -23.24 7.93 -8.54
N PHE A 172 -23.04 9.23 -8.69
CA PHE A 172 -23.50 9.95 -9.87
C PHE A 172 -22.70 9.50 -11.11
N PRO A 173 -23.27 9.58 -12.34
CA PRO A 173 -22.58 9.16 -13.56
C PRO A 173 -21.20 9.77 -13.76
N GLN A 174 -21.03 11.06 -13.42
CA GLN A 174 -19.72 11.74 -13.51
C GLN A 174 -18.71 11.20 -12.49
N GLN A 175 -19.13 10.81 -11.31
CA GLN A 175 -18.26 10.17 -10.29
C GLN A 175 -17.83 8.78 -10.74
N GLU A 176 -18.74 8.01 -11.35
CA GLU A 176 -18.39 6.70 -11.92
C GLU A 176 -17.36 6.83 -13.06
N VAL A 177 -17.43 7.87 -13.88
CA VAL A 177 -16.38 8.15 -14.91
C VAL A 177 -15.01 8.30 -14.26
N VAL A 178 -14.92 9.01 -13.13
CA VAL A 178 -13.65 9.16 -12.39
C VAL A 178 -13.19 7.83 -11.84
N ILE A 179 -14.07 7.03 -11.24
CA ILE A 179 -13.74 5.69 -10.75
C ILE A 179 -13.15 4.85 -11.89
N ARG A 180 -13.80 4.82 -13.05
CA ARG A 180 -13.33 4.06 -14.22
C ARG A 180 -11.95 4.52 -14.69
N ASP A 181 -11.72 5.81 -14.66
CA ASP A 181 -10.43 6.41 -15.04
C ASP A 181 -9.33 6.01 -14.04
N ILE A 182 -9.58 6.05 -12.74
CA ILE A 182 -8.65 5.59 -11.70
C ILE A 182 -8.25 4.13 -11.94
N LEU A 183 -9.22 3.25 -12.20
CA LEU A 183 -8.94 1.83 -12.44
C LEU A 183 -8.11 1.60 -13.70
N ALA A 184 -8.39 2.36 -14.77
CA ALA A 184 -7.63 2.29 -16.02
C ALA A 184 -6.21 2.81 -15.87
N GLU A 185 -6.03 3.88 -15.10
CA GLU A 185 -4.71 4.43 -14.76
C GLU A 185 -3.86 3.42 -13.99
N LEU A 186 -4.49 2.57 -13.19
CA LEU A 186 -3.84 1.48 -12.46
C LEU A 186 -3.77 0.16 -13.28
N ASP A 187 -3.95 0.21 -14.60
CA ASP A 187 -3.87 -0.96 -15.50
C ASP A 187 -4.71 -2.18 -15.03
N GLY A 188 -5.79 -1.91 -14.28
CA GLY A 188 -6.68 -2.95 -13.77
C GLY A 188 -6.10 -3.82 -12.66
N VAL A 189 -4.94 -3.47 -12.07
CA VAL A 189 -4.43 -4.17 -10.87
C VAL A 189 -5.30 -3.93 -9.64
N VAL A 190 -6.15 -2.91 -9.69
CA VAL A 190 -7.21 -2.66 -8.72
C VAL A 190 -8.57 -2.86 -9.40
N ARG A 191 -9.51 -3.45 -8.67
CA ARG A 191 -10.92 -3.55 -9.08
C ARG A 191 -11.81 -2.77 -8.12
N TRP A 192 -12.96 -2.39 -8.63
CA TRP A 192 -14.05 -1.80 -7.87
C TRP A 192 -15.16 -2.80 -7.63
N GLY A 193 -15.58 -2.97 -6.38
CA GLY A 193 -16.61 -3.93 -5.98
C GLY A 193 -18.01 -3.61 -6.50
N GLY A 194 -18.26 -2.39 -7.04
CA GLY A 194 -19.49 -2.06 -7.72
C GLY A 194 -19.76 -2.89 -8.98
N ASP A 195 -18.71 -3.49 -9.58
CA ASP A 195 -18.82 -4.37 -10.73
C ASP A 195 -19.02 -5.84 -10.34
N ASP A 196 -18.84 -6.19 -9.09
CA ASP A 196 -18.90 -7.59 -8.66
C ASP A 196 -20.37 -8.10 -8.68
N ARG A 197 -20.53 -9.41 -8.83
CA ARG A 197 -21.86 -10.05 -8.82
C ARG A 197 -22.65 -9.77 -7.54
N LYS A 198 -21.97 -9.64 -6.40
CA LYS A 198 -22.52 -9.08 -5.14
C LYS A 198 -21.90 -7.70 -4.97
N PRO A 199 -22.59 -6.64 -5.40
CA PRO A 199 -21.99 -5.32 -5.47
C PRO A 199 -21.64 -4.77 -4.09
N ASP A 200 -20.51 -4.06 -4.04
CA ASP A 200 -20.09 -3.26 -2.91
C ASP A 200 -19.36 -2.02 -3.46
N GLU A 201 -20.13 -0.95 -3.70
CA GLU A 201 -19.60 0.26 -4.33
C GLU A 201 -18.59 0.99 -3.47
N SER A 202 -18.55 0.73 -2.17
CA SER A 202 -17.52 1.25 -1.27
C SER A 202 -16.17 0.56 -1.42
N LEU A 203 -16.13 -0.66 -1.99
CA LEU A 203 -14.97 -1.54 -1.96
C LEU A 203 -14.04 -1.34 -3.17
N PHE A 204 -12.75 -1.12 -2.89
CA PHE A 204 -11.65 -1.16 -3.86
C PHE A 204 -10.62 -2.17 -3.39
N TYR A 205 -10.17 -3.05 -4.27
CA TYR A 205 -9.25 -4.12 -3.89
C TYR A 205 -8.22 -4.45 -4.97
N VAL A 206 -7.03 -4.83 -4.53
CA VAL A 206 -5.99 -5.36 -5.41
C VAL A 206 -6.50 -6.68 -5.99
N ALA A 207 -6.53 -6.77 -7.32
CA ALA A 207 -7.12 -7.90 -8.04
C ALA A 207 -6.08 -8.94 -8.51
N VAL A 208 -4.81 -8.68 -8.23
CA VAL A 208 -3.69 -9.49 -8.70
C VAL A 208 -2.97 -10.19 -7.54
N HIS A 209 -2.36 -11.33 -7.84
CA HIS A 209 -1.60 -12.11 -6.87
C HIS A 209 -0.29 -11.41 -6.46
N PRO A 210 0.31 -11.80 -5.31
CA PRO A 210 1.66 -11.39 -4.95
C PRO A 210 2.65 -11.73 -6.08
N GLY A 211 3.51 -10.77 -6.44
CA GLY A 211 4.51 -10.95 -7.49
C GLY A 211 4.00 -10.73 -8.93
N ASP A 212 2.75 -10.31 -9.14
CA ASP A 212 2.28 -9.92 -10.48
C ASP A 212 3.11 -8.73 -10.99
N ARG A 213 3.67 -8.89 -12.18
CA ARG A 213 4.55 -7.89 -12.80
C ARG A 213 3.85 -6.56 -13.07
N ARG A 214 2.56 -6.61 -13.45
CA ARG A 214 1.77 -5.39 -13.70
C ARG A 214 1.68 -4.51 -12.44
N LEU A 215 1.54 -5.12 -11.26
CA LEU A 215 1.52 -4.38 -10.01
C LEU A 215 2.84 -3.64 -9.77
N ALA A 216 3.99 -4.29 -10.03
CA ALA A 216 5.30 -3.66 -9.90
C ALA A 216 5.48 -2.50 -10.91
N GLU A 217 5.02 -2.65 -12.14
CA GLU A 217 5.08 -1.63 -13.19
C GLU A 217 4.22 -0.40 -12.82
N VAL A 218 3.01 -0.62 -12.28
CA VAL A 218 2.13 0.44 -11.79
C VAL A 218 2.79 1.18 -10.61
N VAL A 219 3.33 0.45 -9.64
CA VAL A 219 4.01 1.05 -8.48
C VAL A 219 5.18 1.91 -8.93
N ALA A 220 6.06 1.42 -9.81
CA ALA A 220 7.18 2.18 -10.34
C ALA A 220 6.73 3.46 -11.07
N ARG A 221 5.57 3.45 -11.75
CA ARG A 221 4.98 4.63 -12.37
C ARG A 221 4.49 5.63 -11.32
N LEU A 222 3.76 5.16 -10.30
CA LEU A 222 3.25 6.02 -9.22
C LEU A 222 4.38 6.64 -8.40
N ASP A 223 5.47 5.92 -8.17
CA ASP A 223 6.64 6.44 -7.46
C ASP A 223 7.31 7.57 -8.25
N ARG A 224 7.50 7.40 -9.56
CA ARG A 224 7.97 8.50 -10.42
C ARG A 224 7.08 9.74 -10.36
N TRP A 225 5.75 9.57 -10.30
CA TRP A 225 4.84 10.71 -10.17
C TRP A 225 4.96 11.43 -8.83
N ARG A 226 5.26 10.70 -7.74
CA ARG A 226 5.52 11.33 -6.43
C ARG A 226 6.75 12.24 -6.45
N GLU A 227 7.73 11.90 -7.27
CA GLU A 227 8.97 12.67 -7.43
C GLU A 227 8.82 13.81 -8.44
N THR A 228 7.74 13.84 -9.22
CA THR A 228 7.50 14.82 -10.28
C THR A 228 6.43 15.82 -9.84
N PRO A 229 6.77 17.11 -9.61
CA PRO A 229 5.79 18.14 -9.28
C PRO A 229 4.65 18.20 -10.29
N GLY A 230 3.41 18.34 -9.81
CA GLY A 230 2.22 18.43 -10.69
C GLY A 230 1.76 17.10 -11.28
N SER A 231 2.31 15.97 -10.83
CA SER A 231 1.91 14.63 -11.27
C SER A 231 1.22 13.83 -10.16
N GLY A 232 0.43 12.83 -10.55
CA GLY A 232 -0.22 11.89 -9.64
C GLY A 232 -1.51 12.43 -9.00
N ALA A 233 -1.95 11.80 -7.93
CA ALA A 233 -3.20 12.14 -7.26
C ALA A 233 -3.16 13.55 -6.66
N GLY A 234 -4.15 14.38 -7.03
CA GLY A 234 -4.23 15.80 -6.71
C GLY A 234 -3.73 16.72 -7.85
N ALA A 235 -3.11 16.18 -8.91
CA ALA A 235 -2.85 16.93 -10.14
C ALA A 235 -4.15 17.05 -10.97
N PRO A 236 -4.36 18.16 -11.70
CA PRO A 236 -5.50 18.28 -12.60
C PRO A 236 -5.45 17.20 -13.69
N VAL A 237 -6.51 16.41 -13.82
CA VAL A 237 -6.63 15.36 -14.82
C VAL A 237 -7.91 15.56 -15.62
N ASP A 238 -7.77 15.59 -16.96
CA ASP A 238 -8.94 15.54 -17.85
C ASP A 238 -9.38 14.08 -18.04
N VAL A 239 -10.28 13.61 -17.16
CA VAL A 239 -10.86 12.26 -17.24
C VAL A 239 -11.71 12.03 -18.49
N LEU A 240 -12.11 13.12 -19.18
CA LEU A 240 -12.92 13.07 -20.40
C LEU A 240 -12.06 12.99 -21.65
N ALA A 241 -10.74 13.14 -21.56
CA ALA A 241 -9.83 13.02 -22.70
C ALA A 241 -10.09 11.71 -23.45
N PRO A 242 -10.18 11.71 -24.80
CA PRO A 242 -10.61 10.55 -25.59
C PRO A 242 -9.80 9.27 -25.31
N GLY A 243 -8.49 9.40 -25.13
CA GLY A 243 -7.60 8.26 -24.82
C GLY A 243 -7.92 7.63 -23.45
N ARG A 244 -8.13 8.45 -22.42
CA ARG A 244 -8.47 8.00 -21.08
C ARG A 244 -9.84 7.32 -21.04
N ARG A 245 -10.84 7.93 -21.67
CA ARG A 245 -12.18 7.34 -21.80
C ARG A 245 -12.18 5.99 -22.50
N LYS A 246 -11.41 5.87 -23.59
CA LYS A 246 -11.26 4.61 -24.33
C LYS A 246 -10.65 3.52 -23.44
N ALA A 247 -9.57 3.83 -22.73
CA ALA A 247 -8.91 2.91 -21.80
C ALA A 247 -9.87 2.49 -20.66
N ALA A 248 -10.54 3.44 -20.03
CA ALA A 248 -11.50 3.21 -18.95
C ALA A 248 -12.67 2.31 -19.40
N THR A 249 -13.25 2.58 -20.57
CA THR A 249 -14.34 1.77 -21.13
C THR A 249 -13.89 0.36 -21.48
N SER A 250 -12.71 0.22 -22.08
CA SER A 250 -12.15 -1.10 -22.44
C SER A 250 -11.90 -1.94 -21.19
N LEU A 251 -11.26 -1.37 -20.17
CA LEU A 251 -11.00 -2.05 -18.91
C LEU A 251 -12.32 -2.46 -18.21
N ALA A 252 -13.29 -1.54 -18.11
CA ALA A 252 -14.56 -1.84 -17.47
C ALA A 252 -15.29 -3.01 -18.12
N ARG A 253 -15.28 -3.13 -19.46
CA ARG A 253 -15.83 -4.28 -20.17
C ARG A 253 -15.13 -5.58 -19.79
N SER A 254 -13.79 -5.59 -19.81
CA SER A 254 -13.03 -6.80 -19.46
C SER A 254 -13.21 -7.20 -18.00
N GLN A 255 -13.28 -6.25 -17.08
CA GLN A 255 -13.49 -6.55 -15.65
C GLN A 255 -14.90 -7.07 -15.37
N ARG A 256 -15.94 -6.52 -16.03
CA ARG A 256 -17.33 -7.02 -15.91
C ARG A 256 -17.51 -8.41 -16.53
N ALA A 257 -16.82 -8.71 -17.62
CA ALA A 257 -16.85 -10.03 -18.23
C ALA A 257 -16.17 -11.13 -17.38
N ALA A 258 -15.30 -10.73 -16.45
CA ALA A 258 -14.57 -11.62 -15.53
C ALA A 258 -15.18 -11.67 -14.11
N ALA A 259 -16.33 -11.02 -13.86
CA ALA A 259 -17.04 -11.00 -12.58
C ALA A 259 -18.15 -12.06 -12.56
#